data_c7e52ff000b34765cd620d6c992d9cf9
#
_entry.id   c7e52ff000b34765cd620d6c992d9cf9
#
_cell.length_a   1.000
_cell.length_b   1.000
_cell.length_c   1.000
_cell.angle_alpha   90.00
_cell.angle_beta   90.00
_cell.angle_gamma   90.00
#
_symmetry.space_group_name_H-M   'P 1'
#
loop_
_entity.id
_entity.type
_entity.pdbx_description
1 polymer ?
#
loop_
_entity_poly.entity_id
_entity_poly.type
_entity_poly.pdbx_seq_one_letter_code
_entity_poly.pdbx_strand_id
1 'polypeptide(L)'
;MPKRGLGIGMIVVCLIFLPATYAKTITQNFCKLSDFKCIRVKRHQSWESLFPDDHDRDIVKRINRLNIELYPGILLAVPKNLSTSNIMDFSPFPLKVDPQDEKLVIVSPAAEAWAAYDVDGTLIRWGPASAGANYCRDIGKPCHTHPGSFRVFTLGSSNCISHKFPLPNGGAPMPYCMYFNNGQALHGEPNGLPGYNASHGCVRLYVNDAEWLRYDFIEGPNPDNDYRGTQVIVEPYYPASSSSSPDEDDEE
;
A
#
# COMPACT_ATOMS: atom_id res chain seq x y z
N MET A 1 36.48 -21.05 -64.29
CA MET A 1 35.73 -21.39 -63.06
C MET A 1 35.78 -20.15 -62.17
N PRO A 2 34.66 -19.43 -61.96
CA PRO A 2 34.62 -18.27 -61.09
C PRO A 2 34.29 -18.67 -59.66
N LYS A 3 35.09 -18.16 -58.69
CA LYS A 3 34.87 -18.32 -57.26
C LYS A 3 33.77 -17.40 -56.80
N ARG A 4 32.71 -18.01 -56.27
CA ARG A 4 31.59 -17.29 -55.60
C ARG A 4 32.05 -16.89 -54.17
N GLY A 5 32.19 -15.58 -53.92
CA GLY A 5 32.37 -15.06 -52.60
C GLY A 5 31.03 -15.04 -51.83
N LEU A 6 31.01 -15.69 -50.68
CA LEU A 6 29.87 -15.70 -49.77
C LEU A 6 29.96 -14.46 -48.88
N GLY A 7 29.10 -13.48 -49.14
CA GLY A 7 28.97 -12.30 -48.26
C GLY A 7 28.18 -12.64 -47.01
N ILE A 8 28.83 -12.61 -45.86
CA ILE A 8 28.17 -12.74 -44.55
C ILE A 8 27.55 -11.38 -44.21
N GLY A 9 26.25 -11.27 -44.37
CA GLY A 9 25.49 -10.12 -43.91
C GLY A 9 25.41 -10.11 -42.38
N MET A 10 26.06 -9.12 -41.76
CA MET A 10 26.01 -8.89 -40.31
C MET A 10 24.63 -8.25 -39.96
N ILE A 11 23.71 -9.03 -39.36
CA ILE A 11 22.42 -8.52 -38.84
C ILE A 11 22.73 -7.77 -37.55
N VAL A 12 22.70 -6.44 -37.60
CA VAL A 12 22.73 -5.61 -36.40
C VAL A 12 21.36 -5.66 -35.73
N VAL A 13 21.24 -6.47 -34.69
CA VAL A 13 20.03 -6.46 -33.84
C VAL A 13 20.08 -5.19 -32.96
N CYS A 14 19.32 -4.19 -33.35
CA CYS A 14 19.14 -2.98 -32.55
C CYS A 14 18.22 -3.34 -31.36
N LEU A 15 18.80 -3.62 -30.19
CA LEU A 15 18.06 -3.77 -28.93
C LEU A 15 17.48 -2.40 -28.57
N ILE A 16 16.21 -2.18 -28.89
CA ILE A 16 15.46 -1.04 -28.42
C ILE A 16 15.25 -1.22 -26.92
N PHE A 17 16.09 -0.58 -26.11
CA PHE A 17 15.81 -0.40 -24.68
C PHE A 17 14.62 0.55 -24.54
N LEU A 18 13.42 0.00 -24.40
CA LEU A 18 12.28 0.77 -23.93
C LEU A 18 12.59 1.23 -22.49
N PRO A 19 12.60 2.53 -22.20
CA PRO A 19 12.76 2.98 -20.84
C PRO A 19 11.60 2.42 -20.02
N ALA A 20 11.91 1.66 -18.97
CA ALA A 20 10.93 1.27 -17.99
C ALA A 20 10.35 2.56 -17.39
N THR A 21 9.10 2.85 -17.71
CA THR A 21 8.36 3.94 -17.08
C THR A 21 8.14 3.51 -15.62
N TYR A 22 9.06 3.90 -14.74
CA TYR A 22 8.86 3.77 -13.30
C TYR A 22 7.62 4.58 -12.92
N ALA A 23 6.60 3.92 -12.42
CA ALA A 23 5.48 4.60 -11.80
C ALA A 23 6.06 5.56 -10.73
N LYS A 24 5.66 6.84 -10.80
CA LYS A 24 6.13 7.83 -9.85
C LYS A 24 5.62 7.44 -8.46
N THR A 25 6.51 7.36 -7.49
CA THR A 25 6.13 7.07 -6.11
C THR A 25 5.25 8.20 -5.53
N ILE A 26 4.46 7.90 -4.53
CA ILE A 26 3.62 8.88 -3.82
C ILE A 26 4.47 10.06 -3.34
N THR A 27 5.64 9.78 -2.76
CA THR A 27 6.65 10.79 -2.37
C THR A 27 6.99 11.74 -3.51
N GLN A 28 7.27 11.22 -4.72
CA GLN A 28 7.60 12.05 -5.88
C GLN A 28 6.43 12.94 -6.33
N ASN A 29 5.19 12.52 -6.09
CA ASN A 29 4.02 13.33 -6.38
C ASN A 29 3.91 14.49 -5.39
N PHE A 30 4.06 14.24 -4.10
CA PHE A 30 4.11 15.32 -3.10
C PHE A 30 5.25 16.31 -3.35
N CYS A 31 6.41 15.82 -3.82
CA CYS A 31 7.55 16.66 -4.15
C CYS A 31 7.32 17.68 -5.27
N LYS A 32 6.24 17.58 -6.02
CA LYS A 32 5.87 18.54 -7.07
C LYS A 32 4.94 19.64 -6.57
N LEU A 33 4.37 19.45 -5.38
CA LEU A 33 3.45 20.43 -4.81
C LEU A 33 4.20 21.56 -4.13
N SER A 34 3.68 22.78 -4.25
CA SER A 34 4.29 24.00 -3.71
C SER A 34 4.42 23.97 -2.18
N ASP A 35 3.51 23.23 -1.49
CA ASP A 35 3.42 23.21 -0.03
C ASP A 35 4.36 22.18 0.60
N PHE A 36 5.13 21.48 -0.22
CA PHE A 36 6.12 20.51 0.23
C PHE A 36 7.54 20.96 -0.08
N LYS A 37 8.46 20.55 0.77
CA LYS A 37 9.91 20.51 0.48
C LYS A 37 10.34 19.06 0.40
N CYS A 38 11.35 18.76 -0.45
CA CYS A 38 11.89 17.41 -0.54
C CYS A 38 13.31 17.38 -0.05
N ILE A 39 13.57 16.44 0.82
CA ILE A 39 14.90 16.19 1.38
C ILE A 39 15.38 14.81 0.94
N ARG A 40 16.68 14.71 0.68
CA ARG A 40 17.34 13.43 0.43
C ARG A 40 18.15 13.05 1.65
N VAL A 41 17.84 11.88 2.21
CA VAL A 41 18.52 11.35 3.40
C VAL A 41 20.03 11.21 3.10
N LYS A 42 20.86 11.70 4.04
CA LYS A 42 22.32 11.62 4.00
C LYS A 42 22.83 10.50 4.92
N ARG A 43 24.12 10.21 4.85
CA ARG A 43 24.76 9.26 5.79
C ARG A 43 24.55 9.70 7.24
N HIS A 44 24.34 8.73 8.13
CA HIS A 44 24.15 8.94 9.59
C HIS A 44 22.91 9.75 9.99
N GLN A 45 21.94 9.93 9.06
CA GLN A 45 20.65 10.49 9.41
C GLN A 45 19.66 9.37 9.72
N SER A 46 18.91 9.53 10.81
CA SER A 46 17.79 8.69 11.23
C SER A 46 16.50 9.50 11.25
N TRP A 47 15.38 8.83 11.48
CA TRP A 47 14.09 9.48 11.67
C TRP A 47 14.15 10.51 12.81
N GLU A 48 14.75 10.15 13.94
CA GLU A 48 14.86 10.99 15.15
C GLU A 48 15.79 12.18 14.91
N SER A 49 16.87 12.00 14.15
CA SER A 49 17.79 13.10 13.83
C SER A 49 17.20 14.12 12.86
N LEU A 50 16.33 13.68 11.94
CA LEU A 50 15.66 14.55 10.96
C LEU A 50 14.40 15.19 11.54
N PHE A 51 13.65 14.44 12.34
CA PHE A 51 12.37 14.83 12.93
C PHE A 51 12.34 14.42 14.41
N PRO A 52 12.92 15.22 15.31
CA PRO A 52 12.99 14.91 16.75
C PRO A 52 11.62 14.84 17.42
N ASP A 53 10.69 15.67 16.96
CA ASP A 53 9.30 15.67 17.44
C ASP A 53 8.55 14.46 16.92
N ASP A 54 7.82 13.75 17.80
CA ASP A 54 7.13 12.49 17.46
C ASP A 54 5.95 12.71 16.51
N HIS A 55 5.21 13.83 16.68
CA HIS A 55 4.10 14.19 15.82
C HIS A 55 4.59 14.51 14.41
N ASP A 56 5.59 15.35 14.27
CA ASP A 56 6.21 15.70 12.99
C ASP A 56 6.75 14.46 12.28
N ARG A 57 7.40 13.59 13.03
CA ARG A 57 7.97 12.34 12.53
C ARG A 57 6.89 11.38 12.02
N ASP A 58 5.77 11.23 12.75
CA ASP A 58 4.65 10.38 12.32
C ASP A 58 4.00 10.92 11.03
N ILE A 59 3.77 12.23 10.94
CA ILE A 59 3.24 12.86 9.72
C ILE A 59 4.14 12.55 8.52
N VAL A 60 5.45 12.79 8.63
CA VAL A 60 6.37 12.55 7.51
C VAL A 60 6.41 11.09 7.11
N LYS A 61 6.43 10.15 8.06
CA LYS A 61 6.35 8.72 7.79
C LYS A 61 5.07 8.35 7.04
N ARG A 62 3.92 8.84 7.49
CA ARG A 62 2.61 8.54 6.88
C ARG A 62 2.47 9.10 5.47
N ILE A 63 2.86 10.35 5.24
CA ILE A 63 2.82 10.98 3.91
C ILE A 63 3.68 10.20 2.91
N ASN A 64 4.85 9.77 3.32
CA ASN A 64 5.77 9.02 2.45
C ASN A 64 5.49 7.52 2.38
N ARG A 65 4.46 7.01 3.08
CA ARG A 65 4.07 5.59 3.11
C ARG A 65 5.17 4.65 3.60
N LEU A 66 6.18 5.16 4.32
CA LEU A 66 7.33 4.36 4.74
C LEU A 66 7.76 4.66 6.18
N ASN A 67 8.21 3.63 6.88
CA ASN A 67 8.78 3.74 8.23
C ASN A 67 9.92 2.74 8.47
N ILE A 68 10.51 2.21 7.39
CA ILE A 68 11.77 1.44 7.48
C ILE A 68 12.89 2.31 8.04
N GLU A 69 13.99 1.68 8.47
CA GLU A 69 15.20 2.41 8.81
C GLU A 69 15.69 3.24 7.61
N LEU A 70 16.07 4.50 7.87
CA LEU A 70 16.52 5.40 6.81
C LEU A 70 17.94 5.04 6.35
N TYR A 71 18.14 5.05 5.05
CA TYR A 71 19.47 4.92 4.43
C TYR A 71 19.73 6.06 3.44
N PRO A 72 21.01 6.35 3.12
CA PRO A 72 21.36 7.43 2.22
C PRO A 72 20.70 7.29 0.85
N GLY A 73 20.11 8.38 0.37
CA GLY A 73 19.46 8.43 -0.93
C GLY A 73 17.94 8.35 -0.89
N ILE A 74 17.31 7.90 0.20
CA ILE A 74 15.85 7.98 0.36
C ILE A 74 15.40 9.43 0.17
N LEU A 75 14.37 9.62 -0.67
CA LEU A 75 13.70 10.90 -0.83
C LEU A 75 12.50 10.97 0.11
N LEU A 76 12.37 12.07 0.85
CA LEU A 76 11.24 12.34 1.74
C LEU A 76 10.56 13.65 1.34
N ALA A 77 9.26 13.61 1.14
CA ALA A 77 8.41 14.79 1.04
C ALA A 77 8.04 15.26 2.46
N VAL A 78 8.22 16.53 2.71
CA VAL A 78 7.99 17.14 4.03
C VAL A 78 7.10 18.37 3.86
N PRO A 79 5.95 18.47 4.52
CA PRO A 79 5.12 19.67 4.50
C PRO A 79 5.90 20.90 4.98
N LYS A 80 5.69 22.05 4.36
CA LYS A 80 6.35 23.29 4.79
C LYS A 80 5.90 23.76 6.19
N ASN A 81 4.63 23.48 6.51
CA ASN A 81 4.01 23.83 7.79
C ASN A 81 3.89 22.60 8.72
N LEU A 82 4.93 21.75 8.75
CA LEU A 82 4.89 20.44 9.40
C LEU A 82 4.36 20.47 10.84
N SER A 83 4.86 21.38 11.68
CA SER A 83 4.50 21.46 13.12
C SER A 83 3.03 21.86 13.39
N THR A 84 2.33 22.38 12.39
CA THR A 84 0.90 22.76 12.48
C THR A 84 0.00 21.91 11.63
N SER A 85 0.56 20.94 10.91
CA SER A 85 -0.18 20.03 10.03
C SER A 85 -0.97 19.01 10.84
N ASN A 86 -2.18 18.67 10.35
CA ASN A 86 -2.95 17.55 10.85
C ASN A 86 -2.82 16.38 9.89
N ILE A 87 -2.64 15.17 10.41
CA ILE A 87 -2.50 13.98 9.56
C ILE A 87 -3.73 13.73 8.70
N MET A 88 -4.92 14.14 9.13
CA MET A 88 -6.16 14.02 8.35
C MET A 88 -6.15 14.86 7.08
N ASP A 89 -5.40 15.98 7.05
CA ASP A 89 -5.26 16.84 5.87
C ASP A 89 -4.56 16.15 4.70
N PHE A 90 -3.82 15.07 4.99
CA PHE A 90 -3.07 14.28 4.00
C PHE A 90 -3.72 12.94 3.68
N SER A 91 -4.96 12.72 4.13
CA SER A 91 -5.70 11.51 3.81
C SER A 91 -5.91 11.38 2.29
N PRO A 92 -5.57 10.24 1.68
CA PRO A 92 -5.95 9.98 0.29
C PRO A 92 -7.42 9.57 0.14
N PHE A 93 -8.15 9.48 1.25
CA PHE A 93 -9.54 9.09 1.31
C PHE A 93 -10.44 10.28 1.66
N PRO A 94 -11.70 10.31 1.22
CA PRO A 94 -12.64 11.33 1.61
C PRO A 94 -12.90 11.29 3.11
N LEU A 95 -13.15 12.45 3.74
CA LEU A 95 -13.46 12.53 5.17
C LEU A 95 -14.83 11.92 5.51
N LYS A 96 -15.68 11.74 4.51
CA LYS A 96 -16.98 11.09 4.65
C LYS A 96 -17.35 10.30 3.40
N VAL A 97 -17.87 9.11 3.59
CA VAL A 97 -18.47 8.25 2.58
C VAL A 97 -19.94 8.05 2.88
N ASP A 98 -20.70 7.45 1.97
CA ASP A 98 -22.09 7.08 2.24
C ASP A 98 -22.14 6.10 3.43
N PRO A 99 -23.04 6.34 4.41
CA PRO A 99 -23.19 5.46 5.55
C PRO A 99 -23.48 4.02 5.12
N GLN A 100 -22.82 3.06 5.78
CA GLN A 100 -23.01 1.63 5.52
C GLN A 100 -23.78 0.94 6.64
N ASP A 101 -24.19 1.68 7.68
CA ASP A 101 -24.82 1.18 8.93
C ASP A 101 -23.91 0.17 9.67
N GLU A 102 -22.65 0.07 9.28
CA GLU A 102 -21.63 -0.75 9.91
C GLU A 102 -20.23 -0.12 9.75
N LYS A 103 -19.28 -0.52 10.60
CA LYS A 103 -17.88 -0.12 10.48
C LYS A 103 -17.25 -0.69 9.20
N LEU A 104 -16.43 0.11 8.54
CA LEU A 104 -15.83 -0.23 7.27
C LEU A 104 -14.31 0.04 7.28
N VAL A 105 -13.52 -0.90 6.78
CA VAL A 105 -12.10 -0.67 6.44
C VAL A 105 -11.96 -0.67 4.93
N ILE A 106 -11.35 0.38 4.37
CA ILE A 106 -10.97 0.45 2.95
C ILE A 106 -9.46 0.32 2.85
N VAL A 107 -9.00 -0.54 1.95
CA VAL A 107 -7.58 -0.66 1.55
C VAL A 107 -7.46 -0.21 0.11
N SER A 108 -6.61 0.78 -0.13
CA SER A 108 -6.29 1.27 -1.48
C SER A 108 -4.84 0.93 -1.84
N PRO A 109 -4.59 -0.15 -2.59
CA PRO A 109 -3.25 -0.47 -3.07
C PRO A 109 -2.65 0.63 -3.96
N ALA A 110 -3.48 1.34 -4.71
CA ALA A 110 -3.06 2.46 -5.56
C ALA A 110 -2.57 3.67 -4.73
N ALA A 111 -3.19 3.93 -3.58
CA ALA A 111 -2.81 4.99 -2.64
C ALA A 111 -1.78 4.52 -1.60
N GLU A 112 -1.43 3.22 -1.59
CA GLU A 112 -0.57 2.60 -0.56
C GLU A 112 -1.04 2.94 0.86
N ALA A 113 -2.36 2.90 1.07
CA ALA A 113 -3.00 3.35 2.28
C ALA A 113 -4.24 2.52 2.64
N TRP A 114 -4.66 2.66 3.91
CA TRP A 114 -5.90 2.13 4.43
C TRP A 114 -6.67 3.22 5.16
N ALA A 115 -7.98 3.05 5.29
CA ALA A 115 -8.88 3.92 6.02
C ALA A 115 -9.88 3.12 6.86
N ALA A 116 -10.30 3.67 8.00
CA ALA A 116 -11.36 3.16 8.84
C ALA A 116 -12.48 4.19 8.93
N TYR A 117 -13.70 3.76 8.62
CA TYR A 117 -14.92 4.58 8.66
C TYR A 117 -15.89 4.04 9.68
N ASP A 118 -16.47 4.94 10.46
CA ASP A 118 -17.52 4.60 11.41
C ASP A 118 -18.86 4.34 10.69
N VAL A 119 -19.86 3.87 11.42
CA VAL A 119 -21.18 3.47 10.93
C VAL A 119 -21.89 4.58 10.14
N ASP A 120 -21.65 5.84 10.49
CA ASP A 120 -22.21 7.00 9.78
C ASP A 120 -21.40 7.43 8.54
N GLY A 121 -20.34 6.68 8.19
CA GLY A 121 -19.46 6.98 7.06
C GLY A 121 -18.38 8.02 7.35
N THR A 122 -18.16 8.42 8.60
CA THR A 122 -17.10 9.37 8.97
C THR A 122 -15.75 8.67 9.03
N LEU A 123 -14.72 9.26 8.39
CA LEU A 123 -13.35 8.79 8.47
C LEU A 123 -12.79 8.98 9.88
N ILE A 124 -12.51 7.88 10.57
CA ILE A 124 -11.98 7.90 11.94
C ILE A 124 -10.45 7.91 11.95
N ARG A 125 -9.85 7.12 11.08
CA ARG A 125 -8.40 6.99 10.98
C ARG A 125 -7.98 6.50 9.61
N TRP A 126 -6.78 6.90 9.19
CA TRP A 126 -6.12 6.35 8.02
C TRP A 126 -4.63 6.15 8.29
N GLY A 127 -3.99 5.34 7.47
CA GLY A 127 -2.55 5.15 7.55
C GLY A 127 -1.96 4.50 6.31
N PRO A 128 -0.64 4.39 6.26
CA PRO A 128 0.06 3.66 5.21
C PRO A 128 -0.29 2.18 5.19
N ALA A 129 -0.29 1.62 3.99
CA ALA A 129 -0.43 0.19 3.76
C ALA A 129 0.54 -0.27 2.67
N SER A 130 1.02 -1.52 2.79
CA SER A 130 1.76 -2.20 1.73
C SER A 130 1.05 -3.50 1.40
N ALA A 131 0.29 -3.47 0.32
CA ALA A 131 -0.46 -4.61 -0.19
C ALA A 131 0.43 -5.59 -0.96
N GLY A 132 -0.16 -6.59 -1.61
CA GLY A 132 0.55 -7.59 -2.40
C GLY A 132 1.32 -6.99 -3.57
N ALA A 133 2.53 -7.47 -3.82
CA ALA A 133 3.38 -6.98 -4.89
C ALA A 133 2.86 -7.37 -6.28
N ASN A 134 3.21 -6.56 -7.29
CA ASN A 134 2.89 -6.87 -8.69
C ASN A 134 3.52 -8.19 -9.16
N TYR A 135 4.66 -8.57 -8.57
CA TYR A 135 5.34 -9.81 -8.88
C TYR A 135 6.20 -10.27 -7.69
N CYS A 136 6.03 -11.53 -7.27
CA CYS A 136 6.85 -12.19 -6.26
C CYS A 136 7.77 -13.19 -6.91
N ARG A 137 9.09 -12.93 -6.84
CA ARG A 137 10.11 -13.73 -7.53
C ARG A 137 10.21 -15.15 -7.01
N ASP A 138 10.02 -15.35 -5.72
CA ASP A 138 10.10 -16.64 -5.03
C ASP A 138 8.97 -17.60 -5.41
N ILE A 139 7.81 -17.08 -5.85
CA ILE A 139 6.68 -17.88 -6.33
C ILE A 139 6.42 -17.74 -7.84
N GLY A 140 7.21 -16.90 -8.54
CA GLY A 140 7.20 -16.76 -9.99
C GLY A 140 5.91 -16.17 -10.59
N LYS A 141 5.10 -15.42 -9.81
CA LYS A 141 3.81 -14.87 -10.25
C LYS A 141 3.41 -13.60 -9.49
N PRO A 142 2.40 -12.86 -9.99
CA PRO A 142 1.77 -11.78 -9.22
C PRO A 142 1.24 -12.29 -7.89
N CYS A 143 1.36 -11.48 -6.86
CA CYS A 143 0.87 -11.77 -5.51
C CYS A 143 -0.01 -10.65 -4.93
N HIS A 144 -0.83 -10.06 -5.79
CA HIS A 144 -1.75 -9.00 -5.41
C HIS A 144 -2.67 -9.40 -4.25
N THR A 145 -2.97 -8.46 -3.38
CA THR A 145 -4.16 -8.55 -2.53
C THR A 145 -5.37 -8.51 -3.45
N HIS A 146 -6.31 -9.45 -3.31
CA HIS A 146 -7.46 -9.52 -4.20
C HIS A 146 -8.39 -8.32 -3.99
N PRO A 147 -8.71 -7.55 -5.04
CA PRO A 147 -9.74 -6.52 -4.96
C PRO A 147 -11.12 -7.13 -4.71
N GLY A 148 -11.96 -6.40 -3.98
CA GLY A 148 -13.33 -6.85 -3.68
C GLY A 148 -13.80 -6.45 -2.29
N SER A 149 -14.99 -6.91 -1.93
CA SER A 149 -15.59 -6.73 -0.61
C SER A 149 -15.54 -8.05 0.17
N PHE A 150 -14.96 -7.99 1.34
CA PHE A 150 -14.71 -9.13 2.22
C PHE A 150 -15.18 -8.84 3.64
N ARG A 151 -15.10 -9.86 4.51
CA ARG A 151 -15.35 -9.70 5.94
C ARG A 151 -14.25 -10.35 6.75
N VAL A 152 -13.91 -9.72 7.86
CA VAL A 152 -12.95 -10.33 8.81
C VAL A 152 -13.61 -11.57 9.41
N PHE A 153 -12.91 -12.71 9.32
CA PHE A 153 -13.42 -14.00 9.84
C PHE A 153 -12.54 -14.60 10.92
N THR A 154 -11.30 -14.13 11.09
CA THR A 154 -10.39 -14.61 12.13
C THR A 154 -9.49 -13.48 12.62
N LEU A 155 -9.33 -13.42 13.93
CA LEU A 155 -8.54 -12.41 14.63
C LEU A 155 -7.39 -13.07 15.38
N GLY A 156 -6.15 -12.65 15.09
CA GLY A 156 -4.96 -13.06 15.81
C GLY A 156 -4.51 -12.08 16.88
N SER A 157 -3.43 -12.41 17.56
CA SER A 157 -2.79 -11.59 18.60
C SER A 157 -1.46 -11.00 18.12
N SER A 158 -0.74 -10.35 19.04
CA SER A 158 0.64 -9.87 18.80
C SER A 158 1.62 -10.96 18.36
N ASN A 159 1.35 -12.22 18.68
CA ASN A 159 2.19 -13.37 18.33
C ASN A 159 1.78 -14.08 17.03
N CYS A 160 0.88 -13.49 16.24
CA CYS A 160 0.48 -14.05 14.95
C CYS A 160 1.68 -14.18 14.01
N ILE A 161 1.77 -15.33 13.34
CA ILE A 161 2.81 -15.61 12.34
C ILE A 161 2.21 -16.17 11.07
N SER A 162 2.88 -16.00 9.96
CA SER A 162 2.54 -16.65 8.70
C SER A 162 2.86 -18.13 8.75
N HIS A 163 1.90 -19.01 8.40
CA HIS A 163 2.17 -20.45 8.26
C HIS A 163 2.83 -20.79 6.91
N LYS A 164 2.86 -19.85 5.96
CA LYS A 164 3.33 -20.09 4.60
C LYS A 164 4.62 -19.36 4.27
N PHE A 165 4.74 -18.08 4.64
CA PHE A 165 5.88 -17.24 4.24
C PHE A 165 6.79 -16.91 5.44
N PRO A 166 8.13 -16.76 5.21
CA PRO A 166 8.82 -17.02 3.94
C PRO A 166 8.83 -18.51 3.56
N LEU A 167 8.89 -18.81 2.28
CA LEU A 167 9.00 -20.18 1.81
C LEU A 167 10.36 -20.79 2.19
N PRO A 168 10.44 -22.14 2.44
CA PRO A 168 9.29 -23.08 2.49
C PRO A 168 8.65 -23.19 3.88
N ASN A 169 9.21 -22.58 4.92
CA ASN A 169 8.95 -22.92 6.33
C ASN A 169 7.91 -22.02 7.03
N GLY A 170 7.54 -20.89 6.44
CA GLY A 170 6.72 -19.90 7.14
C GLY A 170 7.47 -19.15 8.24
N GLY A 171 6.73 -18.62 9.21
CA GLY A 171 7.28 -18.00 10.42
C GLY A 171 7.43 -16.48 10.36
N ALA A 172 7.09 -15.82 9.26
CA ALA A 172 7.11 -14.35 9.22
C ALA A 172 6.16 -13.77 10.28
N PRO A 173 6.61 -12.82 11.12
CA PRO A 173 5.74 -12.13 12.06
C PRO A 173 4.62 -11.37 11.34
N MET A 174 3.40 -11.51 11.85
CA MET A 174 2.20 -10.82 11.38
C MET A 174 1.40 -10.31 12.59
N PRO A 175 1.99 -9.50 13.50
CA PRO A 175 1.32 -9.11 14.72
C PRO A 175 -0.04 -8.48 14.43
N TYR A 176 -1.02 -8.82 15.28
CA TYR A 176 -2.38 -8.33 15.18
C TYR A 176 -3.08 -8.71 13.86
N CYS A 177 -2.85 -9.92 13.35
CA CYS A 177 -3.41 -10.35 12.07
C CYS A 177 -4.96 -10.44 12.13
N MET A 178 -5.60 -9.93 11.08
CA MET A 178 -7.05 -9.91 10.88
C MET A 178 -7.33 -10.49 9.49
N TYR A 179 -7.70 -11.76 9.44
CA TYR A 179 -7.92 -12.49 8.18
C TYR A 179 -9.27 -12.14 7.57
N PHE A 180 -9.26 -11.79 6.28
CA PHE A 180 -10.47 -11.40 5.54
C PHE A 180 -10.69 -12.17 4.23
N ASN A 181 -9.66 -12.79 3.64
CA ASN A 181 -9.80 -13.53 2.37
C ASN A 181 -8.71 -14.62 2.22
N ASN A 182 -9.07 -15.89 2.15
CA ASN A 182 -8.20 -17.02 1.74
C ASN A 182 -6.72 -16.93 2.19
N GLY A 183 -6.47 -16.62 3.45
CA GLY A 183 -5.13 -16.43 4.00
C GLY A 183 -4.56 -15.03 3.80
N GLN A 184 -5.28 -14.10 3.20
CA GLN A 184 -4.95 -12.68 3.20
C GLN A 184 -5.46 -12.01 4.47
N ALA A 185 -4.61 -11.23 5.11
CA ALA A 185 -4.90 -10.54 6.36
C ALA A 185 -4.37 -9.10 6.34
N LEU A 186 -5.00 -8.22 7.13
CA LEU A 186 -4.39 -6.99 7.62
C LEU A 186 -3.49 -7.38 8.78
N HIS A 187 -2.27 -6.83 8.88
CA HIS A 187 -1.37 -7.12 10.02
C HIS A 187 -0.26 -6.07 10.15
N GLY A 188 0.33 -5.95 11.31
CA GLY A 188 1.52 -5.13 11.53
C GLY A 188 2.77 -5.70 10.83
N GLU A 189 3.64 -4.81 10.34
CA GLU A 189 4.96 -5.17 9.79
C GLU A 189 6.07 -4.64 10.70
N PRO A 190 6.70 -5.51 11.51
CA PRO A 190 7.73 -5.07 12.47
C PRO A 190 8.97 -4.43 11.84
N ASN A 191 9.27 -4.81 10.60
CA ASN A 191 10.43 -4.27 9.87
C ASN A 191 10.12 -2.95 9.14
N GLY A 192 8.88 -2.44 9.27
CA GLY A 192 8.41 -1.22 8.63
C GLY A 192 7.98 -1.41 7.16
N LEU A 193 7.25 -0.42 6.67
CA LEU A 193 6.76 -0.36 5.30
C LEU A 193 7.76 0.37 4.40
N PRO A 194 8.03 -0.15 3.18
CA PRO A 194 9.05 0.39 2.29
C PRO A 194 8.59 1.54 1.39
N GLY A 195 7.30 1.94 1.42
CA GLY A 195 6.73 2.97 0.54
C GLY A 195 6.30 2.44 -0.82
N TYR A 196 5.95 1.16 -0.89
CA TYR A 196 5.35 0.50 -2.06
C TYR A 196 4.72 -0.84 -1.67
N ASN A 197 3.92 -1.43 -2.56
CA ASN A 197 3.31 -2.74 -2.35
C ASN A 197 4.35 -3.86 -2.48
N ALA A 198 4.61 -4.59 -1.38
CA ALA A 198 5.73 -5.53 -1.27
C ALA A 198 5.37 -6.89 -0.63
N SER A 199 4.08 -7.13 -0.29
CA SER A 199 3.69 -8.37 0.38
C SER A 199 3.40 -9.51 -0.60
N HIS A 200 3.17 -10.72 -0.06
CA HIS A 200 2.69 -11.88 -0.81
C HIS A 200 1.16 -12.02 -0.83
N GLY A 201 0.44 -10.90 -0.66
CA GLY A 201 -1.01 -10.83 -0.71
C GLY A 201 -1.68 -10.32 0.56
N CYS A 202 -1.02 -10.32 1.70
CA CYS A 202 -1.50 -9.64 2.90
C CYS A 202 -1.37 -8.12 2.77
N VAL A 203 -2.04 -7.38 3.63
CA VAL A 203 -1.92 -5.93 3.75
C VAL A 203 -1.11 -5.62 5.00
N ARG A 204 0.12 -5.17 4.81
CA ARG A 204 1.03 -4.78 5.89
C ARG A 204 0.72 -3.35 6.31
N LEU A 205 0.66 -3.12 7.62
CA LEU A 205 0.37 -1.85 8.27
C LEU A 205 1.50 -1.48 9.24
N TYR A 206 1.53 -0.24 9.72
CA TYR A 206 2.30 0.06 10.92
C TYR A 206 1.79 -0.78 12.08
N VAL A 207 2.70 -1.26 12.94
CA VAL A 207 2.34 -2.16 14.05
C VAL A 207 1.28 -1.53 14.95
N ASN A 208 1.43 -0.26 15.32
CA ASN A 208 0.47 0.47 16.15
C ASN A 208 -0.90 0.66 15.46
N ASP A 209 -0.92 0.77 14.13
CA ASP A 209 -2.17 0.86 13.37
C ASP A 209 -2.89 -0.49 13.33
N ALA A 210 -2.13 -1.57 13.15
CA ALA A 210 -2.67 -2.92 13.19
C ALA A 210 -3.20 -3.28 14.59
N GLU A 211 -2.50 -2.86 15.66
CA GLU A 211 -2.93 -3.03 17.04
C GLU A 211 -4.25 -2.31 17.31
N TRP A 212 -4.33 -1.04 16.94
CA TRP A 212 -5.55 -0.24 17.08
C TRP A 212 -6.72 -0.85 16.28
N LEU A 213 -6.49 -1.21 15.01
CA LEU A 213 -7.53 -1.87 14.21
C LEU A 213 -8.02 -3.15 14.88
N ARG A 214 -7.10 -3.95 15.42
CA ARG A 214 -7.40 -5.25 16.02
C ARG A 214 -8.20 -5.15 17.33
N TYR A 215 -7.92 -4.17 18.17
CA TYR A 215 -8.51 -4.11 19.52
C TYR A 215 -9.60 -3.05 19.67
N ASP A 216 -9.54 -1.95 18.92
CA ASP A 216 -10.41 -0.81 19.11
C ASP A 216 -11.44 -0.64 17.98
N PHE A 217 -11.22 -1.26 16.81
CA PHE A 217 -12.05 -0.99 15.64
C PHE A 217 -12.70 -2.23 15.02
N ILE A 218 -11.90 -3.26 14.65
CA ILE A 218 -12.38 -4.43 13.92
C ILE A 218 -13.00 -5.45 14.85
N GLU A 219 -14.20 -5.91 14.49
CA GLU A 219 -14.91 -6.98 15.14
C GLU A 219 -14.84 -8.26 14.30
N GLY A 220 -14.59 -9.38 14.97
CA GLY A 220 -14.75 -10.71 14.38
C GLY A 220 -16.21 -11.15 14.39
N PRO A 221 -16.51 -12.30 13.73
CA PRO A 221 -17.85 -12.90 13.78
C PRO A 221 -18.26 -13.20 15.22
N ASN A 222 -19.42 -12.71 15.64
CA ASN A 222 -20.01 -12.96 16.96
C ASN A 222 -21.55 -12.86 16.87
N PRO A 223 -22.31 -13.30 17.91
CA PRO A 223 -23.77 -13.25 17.88
C PRO A 223 -24.34 -11.83 17.72
N ASP A 224 -23.66 -10.80 18.24
CA ASP A 224 -24.19 -9.42 18.25
C ASP A 224 -24.10 -8.76 16.86
N ASN A 225 -23.28 -9.34 15.96
CA ASN A 225 -23.13 -8.88 14.57
C ASN A 225 -23.60 -9.94 13.55
N ASP A 226 -24.52 -10.85 13.93
CA ASP A 226 -25.02 -11.92 13.08
C ASP A 226 -23.92 -12.79 12.46
N TYR A 227 -22.82 -13.00 13.18
CA TYR A 227 -21.60 -13.69 12.73
C TYR A 227 -20.97 -13.04 11.50
N ARG A 228 -21.19 -11.76 11.30
CA ARG A 228 -20.60 -10.96 10.21
C ARG A 228 -19.51 -10.05 10.78
N GLY A 229 -18.26 -10.44 10.65
CA GLY A 229 -17.15 -9.57 11.06
C GLY A 229 -17.08 -8.28 10.23
N THR A 230 -16.33 -7.29 10.71
CA THR A 230 -16.17 -5.97 10.06
C THR A 230 -15.85 -6.11 8.57
N GLN A 231 -16.49 -5.28 7.76
CA GLN A 231 -16.29 -5.25 6.31
C GLN A 231 -14.92 -4.69 5.96
N VAL A 232 -14.26 -5.32 4.98
CA VAL A 232 -12.99 -4.87 4.38
C VAL A 232 -13.19 -4.77 2.87
N ILE A 233 -13.05 -3.58 2.33
CA ILE A 233 -13.04 -3.34 0.89
C ILE A 233 -11.59 -3.15 0.44
N VAL A 234 -11.16 -3.95 -0.53
CA VAL A 234 -9.87 -3.78 -1.21
C VAL A 234 -10.15 -3.19 -2.59
N GLU A 235 -9.68 -1.98 -2.81
CA GLU A 235 -9.80 -1.29 -4.10
C GLU A 235 -8.88 -1.91 -5.16
N PRO A 236 -9.18 -1.71 -6.46
CA PRO A 236 -8.27 -2.09 -7.54
C PRO A 236 -6.91 -1.38 -7.43
N TYR A 237 -5.84 -2.04 -7.92
CA TYR A 237 -4.48 -1.46 -7.97
C TYR A 237 -4.37 -0.28 -8.93
N TYR A 238 -5.24 -0.25 -9.94
CA TYR A 238 -5.30 0.83 -10.92
C TYR A 238 -6.74 1.33 -10.97
N PRO A 239 -6.96 2.65 -10.99
CA PRO A 239 -8.30 3.18 -11.23
C PRO A 239 -8.82 2.59 -12.55
N ALA A 240 -10.10 2.22 -12.58
CA ALA A 240 -10.74 1.84 -13.83
C ALA A 240 -10.50 2.97 -14.84
N SER A 241 -9.88 2.66 -15.98
CA SER A 241 -9.84 3.60 -17.09
C SER A 241 -11.29 3.97 -17.37
N SER A 242 -11.60 5.27 -17.33
CA SER A 242 -12.90 5.75 -17.82
C SER A 242 -13.04 5.24 -19.26
N SER A 243 -13.80 4.17 -19.42
CA SER A 243 -14.23 3.73 -20.74
C SER A 243 -15.08 4.88 -21.28
N SER A 244 -14.54 5.62 -22.23
CA SER A 244 -15.37 6.39 -23.17
C SER A 244 -16.43 5.39 -23.67
N SER A 245 -17.70 5.69 -23.39
CA SER A 245 -18.82 5.04 -24.07
C SER A 245 -18.54 5.04 -25.57
N PRO A 246 -18.76 3.94 -26.29
CA PRO A 246 -18.82 4.03 -27.73
C PRO A 246 -19.94 5.02 -28.08
N ASP A 247 -19.61 6.06 -28.83
CA ASP A 247 -20.56 6.94 -29.42
C ASP A 247 -21.54 6.07 -30.24
N GLU A 248 -22.81 6.08 -29.84
CA GLU A 248 -23.90 5.73 -30.71
C GLU A 248 -24.01 6.86 -31.72
N ASP A 249 -23.35 6.70 -32.86
CA ASP A 249 -23.63 7.52 -34.04
C ASP A 249 -23.79 6.61 -35.25
N ASP A 250 -24.88 6.90 -35.94
CA ASP A 250 -25.21 6.57 -37.34
C ASP A 250 -26.06 5.33 -37.62
N GLU A 251 -27.36 5.54 -37.41
CA GLU A 251 -28.35 5.08 -38.38
C GLU A 251 -28.88 6.30 -39.18
N GLU A 252 -28.50 6.39 -40.43
CA GLU A 252 -29.27 6.92 -41.54
C GLU A 252 -29.12 6.02 -42.76
#